data_7f5f326716c54b65b206a7b11f4e8401
#
_entry.id   7f5f326716c54b65b206a7b11f4e8401
#
_cell.length_a   1.000
_cell.length_b   1.000
_cell.length_c   1.000
_cell.angle_alpha   90.00
_cell.angle_beta   90.00
_cell.angle_gamma   90.00
#
_symmetry.space_group_name_H-M   'P 1'
#
loop_
_entity.id
_entity.type
_entity.pdbx_description
1 polymer ?
#
loop_
_entity_poly.entity_id
_entity_poly.type
_entity_poly.pdbx_seq_one_letter_code
_entity_poly.pdbx_strand_id
1 'polypeptide(L)'
;MSANTTTTDNPIYSDYVSRNSLSVSPQLCEFIETEVLADLPIDADTFWQNFSELLNEFSPRNKALLLTRENMQAAIDQWHLNQIDKKDKATDAEQIAFLREIGYIAADVEDFTITTDNADDAIACIPGPQLVVPVKNARYALNATNARWGSLYDALYGTNVIELPVAKKGGYDSFRGAEVIRFARHFLDQATPLTNGSHADASGYTIHNGQLSITVNSENIALKNAEKFVGYTGNADAPKSILLKNNHLHIELLFDNTGVIGKDDAAGMQDIVLESAITTIQDCEDSVAAVDAEDKTLVYRNWLGLMRGTLTTEFKKGNAIVARGLNEDREYTSPKGNDFSLSGRSLLLVRNVGHLMTNDAVLDANGEAIPEGIMDGIVTATIALYDMQKRNSLHNSTTGSMYIVKPKMHGPEEVTFTCDLFSKIEQQLALPANSIKLGIMDEERRTSLNLKACIHAAKDRVIFINTGFLDRTGDEIHTAMEAGPILPKELIKDADWISAYEASNVVIGLQCGLSGKAQIGKGMWAMPDEMKAMVETKDGHP
;
A
#
# COMPACT_ATOMS: atom_id res chain seq x y z
N MET A 1 -46.59 10.40 -16.34
CA MET A 1 -46.36 9.00 -16.80
C MET A 1 -45.02 9.02 -17.49
N SER A 2 -43.94 8.77 -16.76
CA SER A 2 -42.58 8.59 -17.29
C SER A 2 -42.42 7.10 -17.53
N ALA A 3 -42.25 6.71 -18.78
CA ALA A 3 -41.97 5.33 -19.14
C ALA A 3 -40.59 4.96 -18.53
N ASN A 4 -40.59 4.02 -17.60
CA ASN A 4 -39.38 3.29 -17.22
C ASN A 4 -38.94 2.44 -18.43
N THR A 5 -38.10 2.98 -19.28
CA THR A 5 -37.29 2.16 -20.18
C THR A 5 -36.28 1.42 -19.32
N THR A 6 -36.42 0.11 -19.19
CA THR A 6 -35.40 -0.74 -18.62
C THR A 6 -34.12 -0.58 -19.44
N THR A 7 -32.98 -0.38 -18.80
CA THR A 7 -31.66 -0.17 -19.44
C THR A 7 -31.26 -1.30 -20.38
N THR A 8 -31.89 -2.48 -20.31
CA THR A 8 -31.73 -3.62 -21.22
C THR A 8 -32.18 -3.32 -22.68
N ASP A 9 -32.97 -2.25 -22.89
CA ASP A 9 -33.33 -1.79 -24.24
C ASP A 9 -32.28 -0.82 -24.83
N ASN A 10 -31.20 -0.52 -24.11
CA ASN A 10 -30.11 0.29 -24.59
C ASN A 10 -29.23 -0.58 -25.53
N PRO A 11 -29.01 -0.20 -26.79
CA PRO A 11 -28.19 -0.97 -27.75
C PRO A 11 -26.75 -1.21 -27.27
N ILE A 12 -26.25 -0.42 -26.32
CA ILE A 12 -24.90 -0.59 -25.72
C ILE A 12 -24.80 -1.90 -24.93
N TYR A 13 -25.90 -2.39 -24.33
CA TYR A 13 -25.90 -3.60 -23.47
C TYR A 13 -26.57 -4.81 -24.15
N SER A 14 -26.82 -4.74 -25.45
CA SER A 14 -27.55 -5.77 -26.21
C SER A 14 -26.82 -7.12 -26.27
N ASP A 15 -25.50 -7.14 -26.05
CA ASP A 15 -24.64 -8.31 -26.08
C ASP A 15 -24.27 -8.86 -24.70
N TYR A 16 -24.78 -8.23 -23.60
CA TYR A 16 -24.50 -8.69 -22.24
C TYR A 16 -24.98 -10.11 -21.98
N VAL A 17 -24.17 -10.85 -21.23
CA VAL A 17 -24.42 -12.26 -20.92
C VAL A 17 -25.20 -12.36 -19.62
N SER A 18 -26.32 -13.07 -19.64
CA SER A 18 -27.09 -13.33 -18.43
C SER A 18 -26.38 -14.35 -17.54
N ARG A 19 -26.20 -13.99 -16.27
CA ARG A 19 -25.66 -14.86 -15.21
C ARG A 19 -26.48 -14.69 -13.92
N ASN A 20 -27.27 -15.71 -13.58
CA ASN A 20 -28.30 -15.56 -12.53
C ASN A 20 -29.21 -14.36 -12.80
N SER A 21 -29.32 -13.43 -11.85
CA SER A 21 -30.09 -12.19 -11.98
C SER A 21 -29.26 -11.02 -12.56
N LEU A 22 -28.04 -11.27 -13.03
CA LEU A 22 -27.12 -10.23 -13.49
C LEU A 22 -27.02 -10.25 -15.02
N SER A 23 -26.78 -9.06 -15.60
CA SER A 23 -26.32 -8.90 -16.97
C SER A 23 -24.86 -8.47 -16.95
N VAL A 24 -23.96 -9.27 -17.52
CA VAL A 24 -22.52 -9.11 -17.40
C VAL A 24 -21.93 -8.82 -18.78
N SER A 25 -21.01 -7.86 -18.87
CA SER A 25 -20.24 -7.62 -20.09
C SER A 25 -19.56 -8.91 -20.56
N PRO A 26 -19.63 -9.27 -21.87
CA PRO A 26 -19.03 -10.51 -22.38
C PRO A 26 -17.57 -10.65 -22.03
N GLN A 27 -16.81 -9.58 -22.13
CA GLN A 27 -15.37 -9.57 -21.85
C GLN A 27 -15.05 -9.89 -20.39
N LEU A 28 -15.77 -9.29 -19.45
CA LEU A 28 -15.59 -9.57 -18.03
C LEU A 28 -16.03 -10.99 -17.68
N CYS A 29 -17.16 -11.44 -18.25
CA CYS A 29 -17.68 -12.78 -18.07
C CYS A 29 -16.67 -13.84 -18.53
N GLU A 30 -16.17 -13.73 -19.75
CA GLU A 30 -15.17 -14.63 -20.32
C GLU A 30 -13.89 -14.64 -19.47
N PHE A 31 -13.37 -13.47 -19.08
CA PHE A 31 -12.20 -13.36 -18.24
C PHE A 31 -12.38 -14.10 -16.89
N ILE A 32 -13.49 -13.87 -16.21
CA ILE A 32 -13.75 -14.53 -14.92
C ILE A 32 -13.85 -16.05 -15.11
N GLU A 33 -14.65 -16.53 -16.07
CA GLU A 33 -14.92 -17.95 -16.25
C GLU A 33 -13.71 -18.73 -16.77
N THR A 34 -12.92 -18.14 -17.67
CA THR A 34 -11.84 -18.85 -18.38
C THR A 34 -10.45 -18.58 -17.82
N GLU A 35 -10.23 -17.41 -17.21
CA GLU A 35 -8.93 -17.05 -16.66
C GLU A 35 -8.94 -17.11 -15.11
N VAL A 36 -9.89 -16.45 -14.43
CA VAL A 36 -9.88 -16.39 -12.96
C VAL A 36 -10.23 -17.73 -12.32
N LEU A 37 -11.26 -18.40 -12.81
CA LEU A 37 -11.76 -19.65 -12.21
C LEU A 37 -11.07 -20.90 -12.73
N ALA A 38 -10.25 -20.83 -13.79
CA ALA A 38 -9.69 -21.97 -14.52
C ALA A 38 -9.03 -23.04 -13.61
N ASP A 39 -8.28 -22.61 -12.61
CA ASP A 39 -7.53 -23.50 -11.72
C ASP A 39 -8.04 -23.44 -10.25
N LEU A 40 -9.16 -22.76 -10.00
CA LEU A 40 -9.77 -22.65 -8.67
C LEU A 40 -10.86 -23.71 -8.49
N PRO A 41 -11.11 -24.19 -7.27
CA PRO A 41 -12.17 -25.17 -6.98
C PRO A 41 -13.56 -24.50 -6.85
N ILE A 42 -13.85 -23.53 -7.72
CA ILE A 42 -15.09 -22.76 -7.78
C ILE A 42 -15.59 -22.81 -9.21
N ASP A 43 -16.78 -23.36 -9.43
CA ASP A 43 -17.41 -23.33 -10.74
C ASP A 43 -18.07 -21.96 -11.02
N ALA A 44 -18.31 -21.69 -12.31
CA ALA A 44 -18.85 -20.41 -12.75
C ALA A 44 -20.25 -20.13 -12.16
N ASP A 45 -21.12 -21.13 -12.10
CA ASP A 45 -22.49 -20.96 -11.60
C ASP A 45 -22.45 -20.56 -10.11
N THR A 46 -21.61 -21.22 -9.32
CA THR A 46 -21.39 -20.89 -7.89
C THR A 46 -20.85 -19.48 -7.73
N PHE A 47 -19.87 -19.07 -8.54
CA PHE A 47 -19.33 -17.71 -8.49
C PHE A 47 -20.40 -16.64 -8.77
N TRP A 48 -21.16 -16.81 -9.85
CA TRP A 48 -22.18 -15.83 -10.22
C TRP A 48 -23.38 -15.83 -9.26
N GLN A 49 -23.71 -16.98 -8.68
CA GLN A 49 -24.71 -17.02 -7.61
C GLN A 49 -24.25 -16.24 -6.38
N ASN A 50 -23.04 -16.49 -5.91
CA ASN A 50 -22.44 -15.79 -4.78
C ASN A 50 -22.39 -14.29 -5.02
N PHE A 51 -21.99 -13.85 -6.23
CA PHE A 51 -21.93 -12.44 -6.57
C PHE A 51 -23.33 -11.80 -6.62
N SER A 52 -24.32 -12.49 -7.17
CA SER A 52 -25.72 -12.03 -7.16
C SER A 52 -26.25 -11.88 -5.73
N GLU A 53 -25.96 -12.84 -4.84
CA GLU A 53 -26.34 -12.77 -3.42
C GLU A 53 -25.69 -11.57 -2.71
N LEU A 54 -24.39 -11.32 -2.97
CA LEU A 54 -23.70 -10.14 -2.43
C LEU A 54 -24.38 -8.84 -2.85
N LEU A 55 -24.68 -8.69 -4.14
CA LEU A 55 -25.33 -7.49 -4.65
C LEU A 55 -26.72 -7.31 -4.04
N ASN A 56 -27.51 -8.37 -3.94
CA ASN A 56 -28.84 -8.31 -3.34
C ASN A 56 -28.82 -7.89 -1.86
N GLU A 57 -27.80 -8.32 -1.11
CA GLU A 57 -27.65 -7.99 0.31
C GLU A 57 -27.03 -6.61 0.52
N PHE A 58 -25.96 -6.28 -0.21
CA PHE A 58 -25.13 -5.12 0.08
C PHE A 58 -25.47 -3.87 -0.74
N SER A 59 -26.02 -3.97 -1.96
CA SER A 59 -26.35 -2.78 -2.77
C SER A 59 -27.39 -1.88 -2.10
N PRO A 60 -28.48 -2.39 -1.48
CA PRO A 60 -29.42 -1.53 -0.75
C PRO A 60 -28.78 -0.86 0.47
N ARG A 61 -27.90 -1.57 1.19
CA ARG A 61 -27.17 -1.00 2.34
C ARG A 61 -26.21 0.11 1.89
N ASN A 62 -25.50 -0.10 0.77
CA ASN A 62 -24.64 0.91 0.17
C ASN A 62 -25.41 2.18 -0.21
N LYS A 63 -26.55 2.03 -0.90
CA LYS A 63 -27.44 3.17 -1.24
C LYS A 63 -27.91 3.93 0.02
N ALA A 64 -28.23 3.22 1.09
CA ALA A 64 -28.65 3.84 2.35
C ALA A 64 -27.52 4.64 3.03
N LEU A 65 -26.28 4.13 3.01
CA LEU A 65 -25.09 4.83 3.53
C LEU A 65 -24.79 6.10 2.73
N LEU A 66 -24.88 6.05 1.42
CA LEU A 66 -24.70 7.22 0.55
C LEU A 66 -25.76 8.29 0.82
N LEU A 67 -27.04 7.89 0.96
CA LEU A 67 -28.10 8.82 1.33
C LEU A 67 -27.86 9.45 2.72
N THR A 68 -27.29 8.69 3.65
CA THR A 68 -26.89 9.23 4.97
C THR A 68 -25.82 10.32 4.83
N ARG A 69 -24.82 10.15 3.96
CA ARG A 69 -23.83 11.21 3.66
C ARG A 69 -24.52 12.48 3.16
N GLU A 70 -25.40 12.35 2.16
CA GLU A 70 -26.12 13.48 1.55
C GLU A 70 -26.97 14.22 2.60
N ASN A 71 -27.70 13.50 3.44
CA ASN A 71 -28.54 14.09 4.48
C ASN A 71 -27.72 14.84 5.54
N MET A 72 -26.58 14.28 5.95
CA MET A 72 -25.67 14.93 6.91
C MET A 72 -25.05 16.19 6.30
N GLN A 73 -24.60 16.14 5.03
CA GLN A 73 -24.04 17.30 4.34
C GLN A 73 -25.10 18.42 4.21
N ALA A 74 -26.31 18.08 3.79
CA ALA A 74 -27.39 19.06 3.68
C ALA A 74 -27.73 19.71 5.05
N ALA A 75 -27.67 18.95 6.14
CA ALA A 75 -27.86 19.48 7.49
C ALA A 75 -26.72 20.43 7.90
N ILE A 76 -25.47 20.09 7.57
CA ILE A 76 -24.29 20.92 7.86
C ILE A 76 -24.36 22.22 7.05
N ASP A 77 -24.68 22.15 5.76
CA ASP A 77 -24.84 23.32 4.89
C ASP A 77 -25.91 24.26 5.45
N GLN A 78 -27.07 23.71 5.80
CA GLN A 78 -28.15 24.51 6.36
C GLN A 78 -27.77 25.13 7.71
N TRP A 79 -27.02 24.40 8.55
CA TRP A 79 -26.53 24.93 9.82
C TRP A 79 -25.62 26.14 9.59
N HIS A 80 -24.66 26.07 8.65
CA HIS A 80 -23.76 27.16 8.30
C HIS A 80 -24.51 28.35 7.69
N LEU A 81 -25.43 28.12 6.75
CA LEU A 81 -26.27 29.16 6.16
C LEU A 81 -27.05 29.93 7.23
N ASN A 82 -27.56 29.24 8.24
CA ASN A 82 -28.29 29.84 9.35
C ASN A 82 -27.39 30.70 10.28
N GLN A 83 -26.06 30.61 10.16
CA GLN A 83 -25.11 31.46 10.90
C GLN A 83 -24.73 32.75 10.14
N ILE A 84 -24.97 32.85 8.81
CA ILE A 84 -24.46 33.94 7.98
C ILE A 84 -24.88 35.31 8.52
N ASP A 85 -26.14 35.51 8.81
CA ASP A 85 -26.70 36.79 9.24
C ASP A 85 -26.73 36.99 10.77
N LYS A 86 -26.24 36.00 11.54
CA LYS A 86 -26.22 36.13 13.01
C LYS A 86 -25.11 37.07 13.45
N LYS A 87 -25.44 37.96 14.37
CA LYS A 87 -24.52 38.92 14.97
C LYS A 87 -23.50 38.20 15.87
N ASP A 88 -23.97 37.22 16.62
CA ASP A 88 -23.17 36.34 17.46
C ASP A 88 -23.06 35.00 16.72
N LYS A 89 -21.86 34.68 16.25
CA LYS A 89 -21.57 33.39 15.60
C LYS A 89 -21.64 32.27 16.62
N ALA A 90 -22.04 31.08 16.16
CA ALA A 90 -22.03 29.91 16.99
C ALA A 90 -20.59 29.59 17.50
N THR A 91 -20.52 29.14 18.73
CA THR A 91 -19.27 28.67 19.35
C THR A 91 -18.90 27.25 18.86
N ASP A 92 -17.65 26.86 19.03
CA ASP A 92 -17.18 25.51 18.72
C ASP A 92 -17.99 24.44 19.50
N ALA A 93 -18.34 24.73 20.75
CA ALA A 93 -19.18 23.82 21.56
C ALA A 93 -20.58 23.61 20.97
N GLU A 94 -21.20 24.65 20.44
CA GLU A 94 -22.49 24.55 19.76
C GLU A 94 -22.39 23.79 18.44
N GLN A 95 -21.32 23.98 17.69
CA GLN A 95 -21.05 23.24 16.46
C GLN A 95 -20.83 21.75 16.76
N ILE A 96 -20.03 21.42 17.77
CA ILE A 96 -19.82 20.03 18.21
C ILE A 96 -21.13 19.38 18.67
N ALA A 97 -21.95 20.09 19.44
CA ALA A 97 -23.25 19.60 19.88
C ALA A 97 -24.17 19.31 18.69
N PHE A 98 -24.23 20.19 17.71
CA PHE A 98 -24.99 19.99 16.48
C PHE A 98 -24.48 18.78 15.68
N LEU A 99 -23.15 18.63 15.50
CA LEU A 99 -22.58 17.49 14.78
C LEU A 99 -22.84 16.16 15.49
N ARG A 100 -22.91 16.16 16.82
CA ARG A 100 -23.34 14.99 17.61
C ARG A 100 -24.83 14.71 17.44
N GLU A 101 -25.68 15.74 17.43
CA GLU A 101 -27.12 15.60 17.25
C GLU A 101 -27.50 14.95 15.92
N ILE A 102 -26.84 15.34 14.83
CA ILE A 102 -27.08 14.75 13.51
C ILE A 102 -26.36 13.42 13.29
N GLY A 103 -25.58 12.93 14.26
CA GLY A 103 -24.81 11.68 14.17
C GLY A 103 -23.55 11.76 13.31
N TYR A 104 -23.10 12.97 12.94
CA TYR A 104 -21.83 13.16 12.22
C TYR A 104 -20.64 12.80 13.10
N ILE A 105 -20.69 13.17 14.38
CA ILE A 105 -19.80 12.67 15.42
C ILE A 105 -20.52 11.52 16.14
N ALA A 106 -20.00 10.32 16.00
CA ALA A 106 -20.54 9.11 16.61
C ALA A 106 -20.40 9.13 18.15
N ALA A 107 -21.11 8.23 18.82
CA ALA A 107 -20.92 8.01 20.25
C ALA A 107 -19.49 7.51 20.55
N ASP A 108 -18.94 7.93 21.68
CA ASP A 108 -17.63 7.51 22.13
C ASP A 108 -17.63 5.98 22.39
N VAL A 109 -16.56 5.30 21.98
CA VAL A 109 -16.34 3.88 22.26
C VAL A 109 -15.42 3.70 23.45
N GLU A 110 -15.67 2.65 24.25
CA GLU A 110 -14.81 2.26 25.35
C GLU A 110 -13.37 1.97 24.87
N ASP A 111 -12.44 1.94 25.81
CA ASP A 111 -11.05 1.59 25.49
C ASP A 111 -10.93 0.12 25.10
N PHE A 112 -10.19 -0.13 24.03
CA PHE A 112 -9.93 -1.46 23.48
C PHE A 112 -8.55 -1.53 22.86
N THR A 113 -8.13 -2.73 22.53
CA THR A 113 -6.97 -2.98 21.66
C THR A 113 -7.42 -3.83 20.48
N ILE A 114 -6.81 -3.59 19.31
CA ILE A 114 -7.08 -4.39 18.13
C ILE A 114 -6.64 -5.85 18.36
N THR A 115 -7.36 -6.76 17.74
CA THR A 115 -7.14 -8.21 17.82
C THR A 115 -6.67 -8.81 16.49
N THR A 116 -6.31 -7.96 15.54
CA THR A 116 -5.75 -8.40 14.26
C THR A 116 -4.62 -9.41 14.49
N ASP A 117 -4.74 -10.55 13.86
CA ASP A 117 -3.77 -11.66 13.86
C ASP A 117 -3.39 -12.06 12.43
N ASN A 118 -2.48 -13.01 12.27
CA ASN A 118 -2.06 -13.53 10.97
C ASN A 118 -1.74 -12.45 9.93
N ALA A 119 -1.18 -11.30 10.36
CA ALA A 119 -0.62 -10.30 9.48
C ALA A 119 0.86 -10.61 9.22
N ASP A 120 1.29 -10.47 7.96
CA ASP A 120 2.70 -10.63 7.60
C ASP A 120 3.59 -9.60 8.30
N ASP A 121 4.84 -9.96 8.57
CA ASP A 121 5.82 -9.08 9.23
C ASP A 121 5.98 -7.73 8.50
N ALA A 122 5.83 -7.73 7.19
CA ALA A 122 5.84 -6.50 6.37
C ALA A 122 4.73 -5.49 6.75
N ILE A 123 3.68 -5.95 7.40
CA ILE A 123 2.61 -5.10 7.97
C ILE A 123 2.85 -4.85 9.45
N ALA A 124 3.10 -5.93 10.22
CA ALA A 124 3.06 -5.88 11.69
C ALA A 124 4.36 -5.40 12.33
N CYS A 125 5.52 -5.70 11.72
CA CYS A 125 6.83 -5.59 12.40
C CYS A 125 7.85 -4.74 11.64
N ILE A 126 7.80 -4.69 10.31
CA ILE A 126 8.83 -4.03 9.51
C ILE A 126 8.41 -2.58 9.17
N PRO A 127 9.05 -1.56 9.77
CA PRO A 127 8.74 -0.17 9.48
C PRO A 127 9.46 0.27 8.20
N GLY A 128 8.81 0.14 7.07
CA GLY A 128 9.41 0.49 5.78
C GLY A 128 8.50 1.29 4.87
N PRO A 129 9.05 1.84 3.78
CA PRO A 129 8.28 2.57 2.79
C PRO A 129 7.19 1.72 2.15
N GLN A 130 6.09 2.37 1.78
CA GLN A 130 4.97 1.81 1.04
C GLN A 130 4.83 2.54 -0.29
N LEU A 131 4.69 1.79 -1.39
CA LEU A 131 4.40 2.36 -2.70
C LEU A 131 2.91 2.24 -3.01
N VAL A 132 2.41 3.16 -3.85
CA VAL A 132 1.10 3.08 -4.48
C VAL A 132 1.29 3.20 -5.98
N VAL A 133 0.77 2.26 -6.75
CA VAL A 133 0.94 2.23 -8.21
C VAL A 133 -0.34 1.81 -8.92
N PRO A 134 -0.62 2.35 -10.14
CA PRO A 134 -1.75 1.93 -10.93
C PRO A 134 -1.60 0.47 -11.40
N VAL A 135 -2.44 -0.44 -10.91
CA VAL A 135 -2.38 -1.85 -11.30
C VAL A 135 -2.74 -2.07 -12.79
N LYS A 136 -3.48 -1.16 -13.40
CA LYS A 136 -3.79 -1.19 -14.84
C LYS A 136 -2.53 -1.18 -15.71
N ASN A 137 -1.43 -0.59 -15.22
CA ASN A 137 -0.15 -0.57 -15.93
C ASN A 137 0.77 -1.68 -15.43
N ALA A 138 0.84 -2.80 -16.16
CA ALA A 138 1.65 -3.97 -15.81
C ALA A 138 3.13 -3.63 -15.53
N ARG A 139 3.72 -2.68 -16.26
CA ARG A 139 5.10 -2.26 -16.07
C ARG A 139 5.29 -1.55 -14.73
N TYR A 140 4.38 -0.66 -14.34
CA TYR A 140 4.45 0.03 -13.05
C TYR A 140 4.17 -0.95 -11.90
N ALA A 141 3.18 -1.83 -12.07
CA ALA A 141 2.87 -2.87 -11.10
C ALA A 141 4.09 -3.76 -10.80
N LEU A 142 4.77 -4.27 -11.85
CA LEU A 142 5.98 -5.07 -11.71
C LEU A 142 7.16 -4.29 -11.14
N ASN A 143 7.39 -3.06 -11.59
CA ASN A 143 8.49 -2.25 -11.09
C ASN A 143 8.36 -2.00 -9.59
N ALA A 144 7.17 -1.65 -9.12
CA ALA A 144 6.92 -1.41 -7.70
C ALA A 144 6.99 -2.70 -6.87
N THR A 145 6.44 -3.81 -7.39
CA THR A 145 6.55 -5.12 -6.73
C THR A 145 8.02 -5.53 -6.56
N ASN A 146 8.85 -5.30 -7.57
CA ASN A 146 10.27 -5.63 -7.56
C ASN A 146 11.16 -4.59 -6.85
N ALA A 147 10.59 -3.48 -6.39
CA ALA A 147 11.33 -2.43 -5.68
C ALA A 147 11.57 -2.74 -4.19
N ARG A 148 11.31 -3.98 -3.74
CA ARG A 148 11.65 -4.42 -2.38
C ARG A 148 13.12 -4.16 -2.06
N TRP A 149 14.01 -4.33 -3.01
CA TRP A 149 15.44 -4.13 -2.87
C TRP A 149 15.93 -3.07 -3.83
N GLY A 150 16.59 -2.03 -3.31
CA GLY A 150 17.06 -0.88 -4.07
C GLY A 150 18.52 -0.56 -3.81
N SER A 151 19.26 -0.20 -4.86
CA SER A 151 20.64 0.29 -4.77
C SER A 151 20.67 1.65 -4.06
N LEU A 152 21.40 1.74 -2.95
CA LEU A 152 21.67 3.01 -2.29
C LEU A 152 22.60 3.88 -3.14
N TYR A 153 23.59 3.27 -3.81
CA TYR A 153 24.52 4.01 -4.66
C TYR A 153 23.80 4.67 -5.84
N ASP A 154 22.92 3.94 -6.53
CA ASP A 154 22.13 4.50 -7.62
C ASP A 154 21.19 5.63 -7.14
N ALA A 155 20.55 5.43 -5.99
CA ALA A 155 19.67 6.46 -5.41
C ALA A 155 20.42 7.75 -5.05
N LEU A 156 21.59 7.63 -4.43
CA LEU A 156 22.43 8.78 -4.08
C LEU A 156 23.03 9.45 -5.32
N TYR A 157 23.47 8.63 -6.30
CA TYR A 157 24.10 9.14 -7.51
C TYR A 157 23.11 9.89 -8.41
N GLY A 158 21.86 9.42 -8.50
CA GLY A 158 20.81 9.93 -9.37
C GLY A 158 19.99 11.09 -8.82
N THR A 159 20.14 11.44 -7.53
CA THR A 159 19.30 12.44 -6.85
C THR A 159 20.10 13.65 -6.33
N ASN A 160 19.40 14.57 -5.67
CA ASN A 160 19.98 15.82 -5.13
C ASN A 160 20.57 15.69 -3.71
N VAL A 161 20.63 14.50 -3.12
CA VAL A 161 21.28 14.27 -1.80
C VAL A 161 22.77 14.63 -1.86
N ILE A 162 23.45 14.24 -2.94
CA ILE A 162 24.82 14.66 -3.20
C ILE A 162 24.79 16.01 -3.91
N GLU A 163 25.28 17.06 -3.24
CA GLU A 163 25.24 18.47 -3.71
C GLU A 163 26.16 18.79 -4.88
N LEU A 164 26.68 17.80 -5.55
CA LEU A 164 27.47 17.96 -6.78
C LEU A 164 26.55 17.91 -8.02
N PRO A 165 26.88 18.61 -9.10
CA PRO A 165 26.13 18.51 -10.35
C PRO A 165 25.96 17.04 -10.76
N VAL A 166 24.74 16.64 -11.15
CA VAL A 166 24.51 15.33 -11.75
C VAL A 166 25.35 15.23 -13.02
N ALA A 167 26.07 14.11 -13.19
CA ALA A 167 26.92 13.89 -14.34
C ALA A 167 26.17 14.16 -15.64
N LYS A 168 26.80 14.84 -16.57
CA LYS A 168 26.25 15.06 -17.92
C LYS A 168 25.90 13.70 -18.53
N LYS A 169 24.73 13.60 -19.22
CA LYS A 169 24.28 12.38 -19.87
C LYS A 169 25.43 11.62 -20.52
N GLY A 170 25.73 10.41 -20.04
CA GLY A 170 26.54 9.45 -20.78
C GLY A 170 27.80 8.89 -20.11
N GLY A 171 27.99 8.99 -18.78
CA GLY A 171 29.14 8.32 -18.15
C GLY A 171 29.16 8.37 -16.64
N TYR A 172 29.90 7.45 -16.02
CA TYR A 172 30.18 7.49 -14.60
C TYR A 172 31.20 8.59 -14.30
N ASP A 173 30.84 9.48 -13.37
CA ASP A 173 31.70 10.52 -12.83
C ASP A 173 32.30 10.02 -11.51
N SER A 174 33.59 9.71 -11.50
CA SER A 174 34.28 9.18 -10.33
C SER A 174 34.34 10.15 -9.16
N PHE A 175 34.32 11.47 -9.42
CA PHE A 175 34.33 12.48 -8.36
C PHE A 175 32.99 12.48 -7.61
N ARG A 176 31.86 12.46 -8.34
CA ARG A 176 30.54 12.30 -7.74
C ARG A 176 30.40 10.92 -7.07
N GLY A 177 30.91 9.87 -7.69
CA GLY A 177 30.92 8.52 -7.15
C GLY A 177 31.64 8.40 -5.81
N ALA A 178 32.76 9.11 -5.64
CA ALA A 178 33.50 9.13 -4.37
C ALA A 178 32.63 9.73 -3.23
N GLU A 179 31.85 10.77 -3.50
CA GLU A 179 30.93 11.35 -2.51
C GLU A 179 29.76 10.43 -2.18
N VAL A 180 29.26 9.70 -3.17
CA VAL A 180 28.23 8.66 -2.95
C VAL A 180 28.77 7.58 -2.00
N ILE A 181 29.98 7.07 -2.26
CA ILE A 181 30.62 6.05 -1.42
C ILE A 181 30.82 6.60 -0.01
N ARG A 182 31.33 7.82 0.12
CA ARG A 182 31.55 8.46 1.42
C ARG A 182 30.25 8.57 2.23
N PHE A 183 29.16 9.05 1.60
CA PHE A 183 27.85 9.12 2.24
C PHE A 183 27.35 7.74 2.68
N ALA A 184 27.41 6.76 1.80
CA ALA A 184 26.93 5.41 2.07
C ALA A 184 27.75 4.70 3.17
N ARG A 185 29.07 4.95 3.26
CA ARG A 185 29.90 4.43 4.37
C ARG A 185 29.52 5.09 5.70
N HIS A 186 29.26 6.39 5.71
CA HIS A 186 28.77 7.08 6.90
C HIS A 186 27.40 6.56 7.35
N PHE A 187 26.49 6.26 6.40
CA PHE A 187 25.25 5.56 6.70
C PHE A 187 25.48 4.21 7.40
N LEU A 188 26.46 3.41 6.95
CA LEU A 188 26.80 2.15 7.62
C LEU A 188 27.32 2.38 9.04
N ASP A 189 28.12 3.41 9.27
CA ASP A 189 28.60 3.75 10.63
C ASP A 189 27.46 4.09 11.58
N GLN A 190 26.39 4.69 11.07
CA GLN A 190 25.18 4.98 11.86
C GLN A 190 24.32 3.71 12.06
N ALA A 191 24.05 2.97 11.00
CA ALA A 191 23.14 1.83 11.04
C ALA A 191 23.74 0.60 11.71
N THR A 192 25.04 0.32 11.44
CA THR A 192 25.75 -0.90 11.87
C THR A 192 27.17 -0.58 12.34
N PRO A 193 27.34 0.25 13.39
CA PRO A 193 28.63 0.77 13.82
C PRO A 193 29.62 -0.35 14.18
N LEU A 194 30.91 -0.09 13.96
CA LEU A 194 32.02 -0.94 14.37
C LEU A 194 32.33 -0.74 15.87
N THR A 195 33.03 -1.69 16.48
CA THR A 195 33.54 -1.54 17.86
C THR A 195 34.59 -0.43 17.95
N ASN A 196 35.34 -0.21 16.87
CA ASN A 196 36.34 0.85 16.70
C ASN A 196 36.51 1.16 15.21
N GLY A 197 36.87 2.41 14.85
CA GLY A 197 37.06 2.83 13.47
C GLY A 197 35.76 3.07 12.70
N SER A 198 35.85 3.10 11.39
CA SER A 198 34.75 3.43 10.47
C SER A 198 34.70 2.46 9.29
N HIS A 199 33.50 2.20 8.77
CA HIS A 199 33.32 1.49 7.51
C HIS A 199 33.99 2.21 6.33
N ALA A 200 34.23 3.54 6.44
CA ALA A 200 34.95 4.31 5.41
C ALA A 200 36.41 3.84 5.25
N ASP A 201 37.04 3.32 6.31
CA ASP A 201 38.42 2.87 6.34
C ASP A 201 38.54 1.35 6.11
N ALA A 202 37.41 0.66 5.86
CA ALA A 202 37.40 -0.78 5.67
C ALA A 202 38.08 -1.18 4.34
N SER A 203 39.01 -2.17 4.42
CA SER A 203 39.69 -2.73 3.28
C SER A 203 39.36 -4.22 3.03
N GLY A 204 38.45 -4.80 3.81
CA GLY A 204 38.01 -6.17 3.60
C GLY A 204 36.92 -6.58 4.59
N TYR A 205 36.13 -7.57 4.20
CA TYR A 205 35.06 -8.19 4.97
C TYR A 205 35.15 -9.70 4.84
N THR A 206 35.22 -10.41 5.94
CA THR A 206 35.35 -11.87 6.00
C THR A 206 34.48 -12.46 7.10
N ILE A 207 34.14 -13.74 7.01
CA ILE A 207 33.38 -14.44 8.04
C ILE A 207 34.25 -15.55 8.63
N HIS A 208 34.48 -15.48 9.96
CA HIS A 208 35.22 -16.50 10.69
C HIS A 208 34.36 -17.07 11.80
N ASN A 209 34.19 -18.39 11.81
CA ASN A 209 33.37 -19.09 12.81
C ASN A 209 31.97 -18.46 13.02
N GLY A 210 31.31 -18.04 11.94
CA GLY A 210 30.00 -17.41 11.98
C GLY A 210 29.98 -15.96 12.47
N GLN A 211 31.14 -15.32 12.58
CA GLN A 211 31.27 -13.92 12.97
C GLN A 211 31.81 -13.07 11.83
N LEU A 212 31.25 -11.90 11.63
CA LEU A 212 31.74 -10.93 10.67
C LEU A 212 32.97 -10.22 11.21
N SER A 213 34.03 -10.20 10.42
CA SER A 213 35.28 -9.52 10.67
C SER A 213 35.56 -8.48 9.59
N ILE A 214 35.77 -7.23 9.97
CA ILE A 214 36.04 -6.12 9.08
C ILE A 214 37.49 -5.67 9.25
N THR A 215 38.25 -5.64 8.16
CA THR A 215 39.65 -5.18 8.20
C THR A 215 39.69 -3.66 8.09
N VAL A 216 40.13 -2.98 9.14
CA VAL A 216 40.30 -1.52 9.23
C VAL A 216 41.75 -1.25 9.68
N ASN A 217 42.51 -0.48 8.90
CA ASN A 217 43.93 -0.18 9.20
C ASN A 217 44.79 -1.42 9.52
N SER A 218 44.55 -2.53 8.80
CA SER A 218 45.17 -3.82 8.99
C SER A 218 44.81 -4.56 10.31
N GLU A 219 43.84 -4.10 11.03
CA GLU A 219 43.26 -4.75 12.22
C GLU A 219 41.90 -5.33 11.90
N ASN A 220 41.57 -6.47 12.51
CA ASN A 220 40.26 -7.10 12.37
C ASN A 220 39.31 -6.55 13.45
N ILE A 221 38.30 -5.84 13.02
CA ILE A 221 37.30 -5.15 13.86
C ILE A 221 35.93 -5.85 13.71
N ALA A 222 35.19 -5.96 14.80
CA ALA A 222 33.83 -6.50 14.80
C ALA A 222 32.78 -5.39 14.76
N LEU A 223 31.55 -5.75 14.42
CA LEU A 223 30.39 -4.89 14.64
C LEU A 223 30.21 -4.64 16.15
N LYS A 224 29.82 -3.44 16.54
CA LYS A 224 29.45 -3.10 17.92
C LYS A 224 28.30 -3.97 18.45
N ASN A 225 27.35 -4.31 17.59
CA ASN A 225 26.33 -5.32 17.84
C ASN A 225 26.46 -6.44 16.81
N ALA A 226 27.01 -7.58 17.23
CA ALA A 226 27.26 -8.73 16.36
C ALA A 226 25.99 -9.36 15.79
N GLU A 227 24.82 -9.20 16.47
CA GLU A 227 23.53 -9.73 16.02
C GLU A 227 23.00 -9.04 14.76
N LYS A 228 23.56 -7.88 14.41
CA LYS A 228 23.24 -7.19 13.16
C LYS A 228 23.77 -7.92 11.91
N PHE A 229 24.75 -8.82 12.04
CA PHE A 229 25.15 -9.70 10.97
C PHE A 229 24.22 -10.91 10.92
N VAL A 230 23.44 -11.04 9.83
CA VAL A 230 22.39 -12.05 9.72
C VAL A 230 22.60 -13.06 8.60
N GLY A 231 23.48 -12.78 7.63
CA GLY A 231 23.75 -13.72 6.55
C GLY A 231 24.81 -13.23 5.55
N TYR A 232 25.11 -14.10 4.57
CA TYR A 232 26.04 -13.81 3.49
C TYR A 232 25.78 -14.72 2.30
N THR A 233 26.39 -14.39 1.15
CA THR A 233 26.44 -15.25 -0.03
C THR A 233 27.90 -15.47 -0.47
N GLY A 234 28.16 -16.60 -1.12
CA GLY A 234 29.48 -16.93 -1.59
C GLY A 234 30.37 -17.60 -0.52
N ASN A 235 31.70 -17.44 -0.62
CA ASN A 235 32.63 -18.04 0.32
C ASN A 235 32.80 -17.15 1.56
N ALA A 236 32.90 -17.74 2.74
CA ALA A 236 33.09 -17.00 4.01
C ALA A 236 34.38 -16.14 4.01
N ASP A 237 35.48 -16.63 3.40
CA ASP A 237 36.76 -15.88 3.30
C ASP A 237 36.70 -14.78 2.23
N ALA A 238 35.80 -14.89 1.24
CA ALA A 238 35.62 -13.93 0.15
C ALA A 238 34.11 -13.86 -0.22
N PRO A 239 33.29 -13.25 0.62
CA PRO A 239 31.84 -13.20 0.41
C PRO A 239 31.51 -12.37 -0.85
N LYS A 240 30.49 -12.82 -1.59
CA LYS A 240 29.89 -12.04 -2.67
C LYS A 240 28.98 -10.96 -2.13
N SER A 241 28.28 -11.28 -1.04
CA SER A 241 27.53 -10.29 -0.28
C SER A 241 27.54 -10.59 1.21
N ILE A 242 27.31 -9.53 2.01
CA ILE A 242 27.07 -9.60 3.45
C ILE A 242 25.72 -8.97 3.73
N LEU A 243 24.89 -9.67 4.48
CA LEU A 243 23.57 -9.21 4.90
C LEU A 243 23.61 -8.75 6.35
N LEU A 244 23.35 -7.47 6.54
CA LEU A 244 23.19 -6.83 7.85
C LEU A 244 21.71 -6.52 8.10
N LYS A 245 21.34 -6.29 9.37
CA LYS A 245 19.96 -5.93 9.75
C LYS A 245 19.97 -4.78 10.77
N ASN A 246 19.13 -3.77 10.51
CA ASN A 246 18.91 -2.66 11.43
C ASN A 246 17.44 -2.26 11.44
N ASN A 247 16.83 -2.11 12.60
CA ASN A 247 15.39 -1.79 12.76
C ASN A 247 14.48 -2.67 11.90
N HIS A 248 14.72 -3.98 11.91
CA HIS A 248 14.05 -5.01 11.11
C HIS A 248 14.29 -4.94 9.59
N LEU A 249 14.96 -3.91 9.07
CA LEU A 249 15.29 -3.76 7.66
C LEU A 249 16.68 -4.32 7.34
N HIS A 250 16.80 -4.96 6.19
CA HIS A 250 18.07 -5.56 5.76
C HIS A 250 18.88 -4.57 4.91
N ILE A 251 20.20 -4.68 5.07
CA ILE A 251 21.21 -3.93 4.34
C ILE A 251 22.17 -4.96 3.75
N GLU A 252 22.25 -5.06 2.44
CA GLU A 252 23.15 -6.00 1.76
C GLU A 252 24.34 -5.27 1.14
N LEU A 253 25.53 -5.64 1.56
CA LEU A 253 26.79 -5.14 1.01
C LEU A 253 27.19 -6.07 -0.13
N LEU A 254 27.32 -5.55 -1.35
CA LEU A 254 27.73 -6.32 -2.53
C LEU A 254 29.21 -6.10 -2.82
N PHE A 255 29.96 -7.19 -3.08
CA PHE A 255 31.37 -7.15 -3.38
C PHE A 255 31.66 -7.69 -4.79
N ASP A 256 32.36 -6.90 -5.61
CA ASP A 256 32.85 -7.27 -6.93
C ASP A 256 34.09 -6.44 -7.30
N ASN A 257 35.26 -7.02 -7.13
CA ASN A 257 36.53 -6.38 -7.44
C ASN A 257 36.75 -6.10 -8.95
N THR A 258 35.85 -6.59 -9.82
CA THR A 258 35.90 -6.36 -11.27
C THR A 258 34.86 -5.34 -11.73
N GLY A 259 33.92 -4.99 -10.84
CA GLY A 259 32.83 -4.04 -11.09
C GLY A 259 33.30 -2.61 -11.31
N VAL A 260 32.45 -1.78 -11.86
CA VAL A 260 32.77 -0.37 -12.19
C VAL A 260 33.18 0.42 -10.94
N ILE A 261 32.55 0.16 -9.81
CA ILE A 261 32.84 0.83 -8.53
C ILE A 261 33.81 0.00 -7.71
N GLY A 262 33.55 -1.31 -7.53
CA GLY A 262 34.28 -2.15 -6.60
C GLY A 262 35.77 -2.35 -6.97
N LYS A 263 36.16 -2.21 -8.24
CA LYS A 263 37.58 -2.28 -8.65
C LYS A 263 38.45 -1.16 -8.06
N ASP A 264 37.84 -0.01 -7.74
CA ASP A 264 38.51 1.16 -7.19
C ASP A 264 38.22 1.34 -5.66
N ASP A 265 37.39 0.47 -5.08
CA ASP A 265 37.09 0.44 -3.64
C ASP A 265 38.06 -0.47 -2.89
N ALA A 266 38.60 0.01 -1.76
CA ALA A 266 39.60 -0.71 -0.98
C ALA A 266 39.14 -2.10 -0.48
N ALA A 267 37.84 -2.24 -0.20
CA ALA A 267 37.20 -3.48 0.21
C ALA A 267 36.54 -4.25 -0.95
N GLY A 268 36.60 -3.73 -2.17
CA GLY A 268 35.92 -4.30 -3.33
C GLY A 268 34.38 -4.12 -3.30
N MET A 269 33.88 -3.18 -2.51
CA MET A 269 32.44 -2.97 -2.38
C MET A 269 31.88 -2.28 -3.63
N GLN A 270 31.02 -3.00 -4.33
CA GLN A 270 30.38 -2.56 -5.57
C GLN A 270 29.12 -1.74 -5.32
N ASP A 271 28.33 -2.07 -4.28
CA ASP A 271 27.07 -1.39 -3.95
C ASP A 271 26.62 -1.72 -2.53
N ILE A 272 25.71 -0.94 -2.04
CA ILE A 272 24.90 -1.22 -0.84
C ILE A 272 23.45 -1.27 -1.29
N VAL A 273 22.80 -2.41 -1.09
CA VAL A 273 21.39 -2.61 -1.42
C VAL A 273 20.55 -2.58 -0.16
N LEU A 274 19.55 -1.77 -0.14
CA LEU A 274 18.63 -1.63 0.99
C LEU A 274 17.32 -2.35 0.72
N GLU A 275 16.76 -2.95 1.75
CA GLU A 275 15.37 -3.33 1.78
C GLU A 275 14.53 -2.04 1.80
N SER A 276 13.81 -1.78 0.71
CA SER A 276 13.24 -0.46 0.39
C SER A 276 11.71 -0.49 0.42
N ALA A 277 11.04 -0.85 -0.69
CA ALA A 277 9.59 -0.93 -0.74
C ALA A 277 9.10 -2.19 -0.04
N ILE A 278 8.75 -2.08 1.24
CA ILE A 278 8.31 -3.22 2.04
C ILE A 278 6.93 -3.69 1.63
N THR A 279 6.03 -2.75 1.37
CA THR A 279 4.66 -3.00 0.90
C THR A 279 4.38 -2.18 -0.34
N THR A 280 3.49 -2.68 -1.20
CA THR A 280 3.01 -1.97 -2.39
C THR A 280 1.51 -2.11 -2.51
N ILE A 281 0.80 -1.01 -2.59
CA ILE A 281 -0.62 -0.96 -2.90
C ILE A 281 -0.78 -0.97 -4.42
N GLN A 282 -1.35 -2.06 -4.95
CA GLN A 282 -1.79 -2.18 -6.33
C GLN A 282 -3.15 -1.50 -6.43
N ASP A 283 -3.20 -0.36 -7.06
CA ASP A 283 -4.35 0.54 -6.99
C ASP A 283 -5.35 0.33 -8.11
N CYS A 284 -6.62 0.09 -7.76
CA CYS A 284 -7.75 0.03 -8.69
C CYS A 284 -8.56 1.35 -8.69
N GLU A 285 -8.14 2.36 -7.94
CA GLU A 285 -8.92 3.57 -7.68
C GLU A 285 -8.22 4.82 -8.24
N ASP A 286 -7.78 5.77 -7.43
CA ASP A 286 -7.37 7.12 -7.84
C ASP A 286 -6.25 7.20 -8.88
N SER A 287 -5.29 6.29 -8.87
CA SER A 287 -4.19 6.30 -9.83
C SER A 287 -4.51 5.63 -11.17
N VAL A 288 -5.71 5.08 -11.35
CA VAL A 288 -6.16 4.46 -12.60
C VAL A 288 -7.39 5.16 -13.17
N ALA A 289 -7.53 5.14 -14.50
CA ALA A 289 -8.79 5.36 -15.19
C ALA A 289 -9.32 4.00 -15.63
N ALA A 290 -10.32 3.48 -14.92
CA ALA A 290 -10.96 2.20 -15.20
C ALA A 290 -12.48 2.40 -15.17
N VAL A 291 -13.03 2.83 -16.32
CA VAL A 291 -14.39 3.37 -16.42
C VAL A 291 -15.40 2.40 -16.97
N ASP A 292 -14.96 1.32 -17.60
CA ASP A 292 -15.79 0.34 -18.27
C ASP A 292 -15.30 -1.11 -18.05
N ALA A 293 -15.96 -2.07 -18.68
CA ALA A 293 -15.64 -3.48 -18.57
C ALA A 293 -14.26 -3.84 -19.12
N GLU A 294 -13.80 -3.18 -20.19
CA GLU A 294 -12.47 -3.41 -20.78
C GLU A 294 -11.38 -3.00 -19.79
N ASP A 295 -11.52 -1.82 -19.24
CA ASP A 295 -10.60 -1.27 -18.26
C ASP A 295 -10.54 -2.13 -16.99
N LYS A 296 -11.70 -2.51 -16.44
CA LYS A 296 -11.78 -3.37 -15.24
C LYS A 296 -11.18 -4.75 -15.50
N THR A 297 -11.45 -5.34 -16.65
CA THR A 297 -10.84 -6.63 -17.03
C THR A 297 -9.32 -6.54 -17.09
N LEU A 298 -8.76 -5.46 -17.64
CA LEU A 298 -7.30 -5.27 -17.66
C LEU A 298 -6.71 -5.11 -16.25
N VAL A 299 -7.38 -4.32 -15.39
CA VAL A 299 -7.00 -4.16 -13.97
C VAL A 299 -6.95 -5.51 -13.27
N TYR A 300 -8.01 -6.30 -13.37
CA TYR A 300 -8.10 -7.61 -12.73
C TYR A 300 -7.15 -8.64 -13.32
N ARG A 301 -6.89 -8.59 -14.64
CA ARG A 301 -5.92 -9.48 -15.31
C ARG A 301 -4.50 -9.23 -14.82
N ASN A 302 -4.11 -7.98 -14.61
CA ASN A 302 -2.81 -7.67 -14.03
C ASN A 302 -2.71 -8.13 -12.57
N TRP A 303 -3.77 -7.95 -11.78
CA TRP A 303 -3.83 -8.48 -10.41
C TRP A 303 -3.76 -10.01 -10.39
N LEU A 304 -4.46 -10.70 -11.31
CA LEU A 304 -4.36 -12.15 -11.48
C LEU A 304 -2.93 -12.60 -11.80
N GLY A 305 -2.26 -11.91 -12.72
CA GLY A 305 -0.87 -12.21 -13.07
C GLY A 305 0.10 -12.02 -11.90
N LEU A 306 -0.13 -11.04 -11.03
CA LEU A 306 0.63 -10.85 -9.79
C LEU A 306 0.39 -12.00 -8.80
N MET A 307 -0.86 -12.36 -8.55
CA MET A 307 -1.24 -13.42 -7.60
C MET A 307 -0.85 -14.82 -8.09
N ARG A 308 -0.80 -15.04 -9.39
CA ARG A 308 -0.27 -16.27 -10.01
C ARG A 308 1.25 -16.31 -10.11
N GLY A 309 1.92 -15.18 -9.91
CA GLY A 309 3.36 -15.07 -10.15
C GLY A 309 3.76 -15.06 -11.62
N THR A 310 2.83 -14.79 -12.54
CA THR A 310 3.03 -14.91 -13.99
C THR A 310 3.00 -13.58 -14.74
N LEU A 311 2.75 -12.46 -14.05
CA LEU A 311 2.74 -11.15 -14.71
C LEU A 311 4.09 -10.85 -15.34
N THR A 312 4.09 -10.55 -16.63
CA THR A 312 5.28 -10.17 -17.40
C THR A 312 5.00 -8.92 -18.22
N THR A 313 6.04 -8.17 -18.50
CA THR A 313 6.02 -7.05 -19.43
C THR A 313 7.28 -7.03 -20.28
N GLU A 314 7.13 -6.57 -21.51
CA GLU A 314 8.26 -6.39 -22.42
C GLU A 314 8.55 -4.91 -22.63
N PHE A 315 9.80 -4.52 -22.68
CA PHE A 315 10.22 -3.17 -23.03
C PHE A 315 11.50 -3.16 -23.84
N LYS A 316 11.64 -2.14 -24.67
CA LYS A 316 12.87 -1.95 -25.47
C LYS A 316 13.96 -1.32 -24.60
N LYS A 317 15.14 -1.97 -24.55
CA LYS A 317 16.36 -1.42 -23.99
C LYS A 317 17.43 -1.36 -25.09
N GLY A 318 17.61 -0.18 -25.70
CA GLY A 318 18.39 -0.06 -26.93
C GLY A 318 17.72 -0.82 -28.08
N ASN A 319 18.45 -1.76 -28.70
CA ASN A 319 17.94 -2.62 -29.78
C ASN A 319 17.40 -3.98 -29.29
N ALA A 320 17.44 -4.25 -27.98
CA ALA A 320 16.96 -5.51 -27.40
C ALA A 320 15.56 -5.34 -26.79
N ILE A 321 14.72 -6.36 -26.93
CA ILE A 321 13.49 -6.52 -26.15
C ILE A 321 13.86 -7.27 -24.89
N VAL A 322 13.55 -6.70 -23.73
CA VAL A 322 13.78 -7.30 -22.41
C VAL A 322 12.43 -7.63 -21.80
N ALA A 323 12.22 -8.91 -21.50
CA ALA A 323 11.08 -9.35 -20.69
C ALA A 323 11.42 -9.15 -19.22
N ARG A 324 10.46 -8.67 -18.44
CA ARG A 324 10.54 -8.54 -16.98
C ARG A 324 9.35 -9.24 -16.34
N GLY A 325 9.63 -10.09 -15.37
CA GLY A 325 8.64 -10.72 -14.48
C GLY A 325 8.87 -10.33 -13.04
N LEU A 326 8.26 -11.08 -12.14
CA LEU A 326 8.47 -10.95 -10.70
C LEU A 326 9.88 -11.46 -10.32
N ASN A 327 10.54 -10.77 -9.40
CA ASN A 327 11.83 -11.21 -8.86
C ASN A 327 11.65 -12.50 -8.05
N GLU A 328 12.64 -13.39 -8.15
CA GLU A 328 12.78 -14.56 -7.27
C GLU A 328 13.13 -14.12 -5.85
N ASP A 329 13.01 -15.04 -4.89
CA ASP A 329 13.49 -14.86 -3.54
C ASP A 329 15.01 -14.81 -3.51
N ARG A 330 15.58 -14.16 -2.51
CA ARG A 330 17.02 -13.96 -2.34
C ARG A 330 17.55 -14.96 -1.32
N GLU A 331 18.50 -15.78 -1.73
CA GLU A 331 19.05 -16.86 -0.92
C GLU A 331 20.31 -16.43 -0.17
N TYR A 332 20.42 -16.82 1.10
CA TYR A 332 21.55 -16.50 1.96
C TYR A 332 21.91 -17.68 2.86
N THR A 333 23.16 -17.69 3.34
CA THR A 333 23.62 -18.57 4.39
C THR A 333 23.74 -17.79 5.70
N SER A 334 23.09 -18.25 6.75
CA SER A 334 23.13 -17.61 8.08
C SER A 334 24.50 -17.76 8.77
N PRO A 335 24.79 -16.97 9.83
CA PRO A 335 26.00 -17.14 10.63
C PRO A 335 26.19 -18.54 11.22
N LYS A 336 25.11 -19.31 11.35
CA LYS A 336 25.12 -20.70 11.85
C LYS A 336 25.29 -21.73 10.74
N GLY A 337 25.43 -21.30 9.49
CA GLY A 337 25.61 -22.18 8.33
C GLY A 337 24.31 -22.77 7.76
N ASN A 338 23.13 -22.28 8.18
CA ASN A 338 21.85 -22.71 7.63
C ASN A 338 21.44 -21.76 6.49
N ASP A 339 20.91 -22.32 5.42
CA ASP A 339 20.35 -21.53 4.33
C ASP A 339 18.98 -20.97 4.72
N PHE A 340 18.66 -19.78 4.23
CA PHE A 340 17.37 -19.12 4.36
C PHE A 340 17.14 -18.18 3.18
N SER A 341 15.88 -17.84 2.92
CA SER A 341 15.50 -16.90 1.88
C SER A 341 14.77 -15.68 2.42
N LEU A 342 14.89 -14.59 1.68
CA LEU A 342 14.10 -13.36 1.88
C LEU A 342 13.34 -13.05 0.59
N SER A 343 12.12 -12.54 0.72
CA SER A 343 11.33 -12.17 -0.45
C SER A 343 12.08 -11.15 -1.31
N GLY A 344 12.16 -11.43 -2.60
CA GLY A 344 12.67 -10.49 -3.60
C GLY A 344 11.65 -9.41 -3.98
N ARG A 345 10.44 -9.46 -3.41
CA ARG A 345 9.27 -8.67 -3.78
C ARG A 345 8.66 -7.96 -2.57
N SER A 346 8.05 -6.81 -2.82
CA SER A 346 7.15 -6.12 -1.89
C SER A 346 5.96 -7.02 -1.55
N LEU A 347 5.46 -6.95 -0.32
CA LEU A 347 4.14 -7.50 0.01
C LEU A 347 3.07 -6.63 -0.68
N LEU A 348 2.20 -7.27 -1.44
CA LEU A 348 1.17 -6.59 -2.22
C LEU A 348 -0.14 -6.48 -1.44
N LEU A 349 -0.68 -5.27 -1.42
CA LEU A 349 -2.05 -4.97 -1.06
C LEU A 349 -2.78 -4.54 -2.35
N VAL A 350 -4.10 -4.67 -2.39
CA VAL A 350 -4.92 -4.12 -3.47
C VAL A 350 -5.86 -3.06 -2.92
N ARG A 351 -5.91 -1.87 -3.55
CA ARG A 351 -6.89 -0.85 -3.19
C ARG A 351 -8.11 -0.98 -4.10
N ASN A 352 -9.23 -1.40 -3.52
CA ASN A 352 -10.53 -1.41 -4.17
C ASN A 352 -11.08 0.02 -4.23
N VAL A 353 -12.07 0.29 -5.08
CA VAL A 353 -12.76 1.59 -5.07
C VAL A 353 -13.65 1.75 -3.84
N GLY A 354 -13.98 3.00 -3.51
CA GLY A 354 -14.87 3.36 -2.40
C GLY A 354 -16.32 2.95 -2.63
N HIS A 355 -17.23 3.50 -1.82
CA HIS A 355 -18.65 3.13 -1.84
C HIS A 355 -19.49 3.93 -2.85
N LEU A 356 -18.98 5.09 -3.33
CA LEU A 356 -19.75 6.02 -4.16
C LEU A 356 -19.92 5.53 -5.61
N MET A 357 -18.86 4.94 -6.18
CA MET A 357 -18.82 4.65 -7.61
C MET A 357 -19.66 3.42 -7.98
N THR A 358 -20.27 3.50 -9.16
CA THR A 358 -20.93 2.38 -9.84
C THR A 358 -20.19 2.07 -11.14
N ASN A 359 -20.33 0.83 -11.63
CA ASN A 359 -19.72 0.39 -12.87
C ASN A 359 -20.72 -0.46 -13.67
N ASP A 360 -20.82 -0.21 -14.94
CA ASP A 360 -21.75 -0.88 -15.84
C ASP A 360 -21.22 -2.20 -16.42
N ALA A 361 -20.00 -2.60 -16.10
CA ALA A 361 -19.48 -3.93 -16.50
C ALA A 361 -20.41 -5.07 -16.04
N VAL A 362 -21.19 -4.82 -15.00
CA VAL A 362 -22.28 -5.68 -14.52
C VAL A 362 -23.50 -4.82 -14.21
N LEU A 363 -24.67 -5.27 -14.68
CA LEU A 363 -25.95 -4.66 -14.35
C LEU A 363 -26.73 -5.60 -13.42
N ASP A 364 -27.47 -5.02 -12.49
CA ASP A 364 -28.37 -5.74 -11.58
C ASP A 364 -29.64 -6.23 -12.29
N ALA A 365 -30.54 -6.86 -11.55
CA ALA A 365 -31.84 -7.37 -12.08
C ALA A 365 -32.75 -6.27 -12.65
N ASN A 366 -32.51 -5.00 -12.29
CA ASN A 366 -33.27 -3.86 -12.80
C ASN A 366 -32.57 -3.20 -14.01
N GLY A 367 -31.40 -3.71 -14.43
CA GLY A 367 -30.57 -3.13 -15.47
C GLY A 367 -29.81 -1.88 -15.01
N GLU A 368 -29.63 -1.67 -13.70
CA GLU A 368 -28.81 -0.59 -13.15
C GLU A 368 -27.36 -1.02 -12.95
N ALA A 369 -26.42 -0.10 -13.17
CA ALA A 369 -24.99 -0.32 -12.87
C ALA A 369 -24.80 -0.61 -11.38
N ILE A 370 -23.96 -1.61 -11.08
CA ILE A 370 -23.75 -2.08 -9.68
C ILE A 370 -22.72 -1.22 -8.94
N PRO A 371 -22.73 -1.23 -7.57
CA PRO A 371 -21.66 -0.63 -6.79
C PRO A 371 -20.31 -1.29 -7.10
N GLU A 372 -19.39 -0.51 -7.66
CA GLU A 372 -18.08 -0.99 -8.14
C GLU A 372 -17.24 -1.59 -7.01
N GLY A 373 -17.32 -1.01 -5.81
CA GLY A 373 -16.57 -1.50 -4.66
C GLY A 373 -16.99 -2.89 -4.17
N ILE A 374 -18.22 -3.36 -4.47
CA ILE A 374 -18.67 -4.73 -4.20
C ILE A 374 -18.06 -5.68 -5.24
N MET A 375 -18.07 -5.29 -6.52
CA MET A 375 -17.43 -6.03 -7.60
C MET A 375 -15.93 -6.20 -7.34
N ASP A 376 -15.23 -5.12 -7.01
CA ASP A 376 -13.81 -5.19 -6.67
C ASP A 376 -13.57 -6.16 -5.50
N GLY A 377 -14.41 -6.12 -4.47
CA GLY A 377 -14.29 -6.98 -3.30
C GLY A 377 -14.28 -8.46 -3.66
N ILE A 378 -15.31 -8.94 -4.37
CA ILE A 378 -15.43 -10.36 -4.71
C ILE A 378 -14.39 -10.80 -5.76
N VAL A 379 -14.15 -9.99 -6.80
CA VAL A 379 -13.22 -10.37 -7.88
C VAL A 379 -11.78 -10.39 -7.38
N THR A 380 -11.34 -9.34 -6.68
CA THR A 380 -9.95 -9.29 -6.18
C THR A 380 -9.68 -10.35 -5.11
N ALA A 381 -10.67 -10.69 -4.28
CA ALA A 381 -10.55 -11.76 -3.28
C ALA A 381 -10.52 -13.15 -3.94
N THR A 382 -11.36 -13.39 -4.96
CA THR A 382 -11.32 -14.65 -5.71
C THR A 382 -9.97 -14.86 -6.39
N ILE A 383 -9.40 -13.80 -6.98
CA ILE A 383 -8.07 -13.84 -7.59
C ILE A 383 -6.98 -14.12 -6.54
N ALA A 384 -7.08 -13.54 -5.34
CA ALA A 384 -6.09 -13.74 -4.28
C ALA A 384 -6.01 -15.19 -3.78
N LEU A 385 -7.02 -16.05 -4.07
CA LEU A 385 -6.95 -17.47 -3.74
C LEU A 385 -5.75 -18.18 -4.36
N TYR A 386 -5.21 -17.71 -5.48
CA TYR A 386 -4.00 -18.26 -6.07
C TYR A 386 -2.79 -18.15 -5.14
N ASP A 387 -2.67 -17.06 -4.41
CA ASP A 387 -1.63 -16.87 -3.41
C ASP A 387 -1.98 -17.57 -2.08
N MET A 388 -3.18 -17.33 -1.56
CA MET A 388 -3.62 -17.84 -0.26
C MET A 388 -3.63 -19.38 -0.20
N GLN A 389 -3.93 -20.05 -1.32
CA GLN A 389 -3.87 -21.51 -1.46
C GLN A 389 -2.50 -22.03 -1.89
N LYS A 390 -1.48 -21.15 -1.96
CA LYS A 390 -0.09 -21.49 -2.33
C LYS A 390 0.01 -22.25 -3.65
N ARG A 391 -0.73 -21.77 -4.67
CA ARG A 391 -0.77 -22.36 -6.01
C ARG A 391 0.35 -21.88 -6.92
N ASN A 392 1.20 -20.99 -6.44
CA ASN A 392 2.39 -20.51 -7.13
C ASN A 392 3.64 -20.69 -6.27
N SER A 393 4.83 -20.51 -6.83
CA SER A 393 6.10 -20.55 -6.12
C SER A 393 6.54 -19.20 -5.56
N LEU A 394 5.93 -18.10 -6.04
CA LEU A 394 6.27 -16.72 -5.69
C LEU A 394 5.18 -16.14 -4.79
N HIS A 395 5.12 -16.61 -3.54
CA HIS A 395 4.08 -16.21 -2.60
C HIS A 395 4.12 -14.72 -2.28
N ASN A 396 2.91 -14.14 -2.16
CA ASN A 396 2.72 -12.79 -1.64
C ASN A 396 2.66 -12.80 -0.11
N SER A 397 1.71 -13.53 0.46
CA SER A 397 1.54 -13.64 1.91
C SER A 397 2.10 -14.96 2.45
N THR A 398 2.85 -14.88 3.54
CA THR A 398 3.35 -16.05 4.28
C THR A 398 2.35 -16.57 5.29
N THR A 399 1.39 -15.73 5.72
CA THR A 399 0.37 -16.04 6.73
C THR A 399 -0.94 -16.53 6.13
N GLY A 400 -1.10 -16.48 4.80
CA GLY A 400 -2.33 -16.82 4.10
C GLY A 400 -3.41 -15.75 4.22
N SER A 401 -3.01 -14.50 4.39
CA SER A 401 -3.90 -13.34 4.44
C SER A 401 -3.91 -12.58 3.11
N MET A 402 -5.04 -11.94 2.80
CA MET A 402 -5.18 -10.97 1.73
C MET A 402 -5.37 -9.57 2.34
N TYR A 403 -4.80 -8.57 1.69
CA TYR A 403 -4.78 -7.20 2.17
C TYR A 403 -5.54 -6.28 1.21
N ILE A 404 -6.72 -5.80 1.63
CA ILE A 404 -7.51 -4.84 0.87
C ILE A 404 -7.44 -3.47 1.55
N VAL A 405 -7.13 -2.44 0.76
CA VAL A 405 -7.26 -1.04 1.15
C VAL A 405 -8.63 -0.55 0.71
N LYS A 406 -9.40 0.02 1.63
CA LYS A 406 -10.70 0.61 1.33
C LYS A 406 -10.66 2.12 1.52
N PRO A 407 -10.72 2.89 0.41
CA PRO A 407 -10.63 4.34 0.44
C PRO A 407 -11.98 4.99 0.72
N LYS A 408 -11.95 6.27 1.05
CA LYS A 408 -13.11 7.18 1.05
C LYS A 408 -14.32 6.68 1.84
N MET A 409 -14.07 6.02 2.99
CA MET A 409 -15.13 5.64 3.93
C MET A 409 -15.48 6.81 4.86
N HIS A 410 -16.78 7.06 5.05
CA HIS A 410 -17.28 8.11 5.91
C HIS A 410 -17.83 7.53 7.21
N GLY A 411 -16.96 7.40 8.22
CA GLY A 411 -17.34 7.02 9.58
C GLY A 411 -17.48 5.51 9.82
N PRO A 412 -17.80 5.13 11.07
CA PRO A 412 -17.75 3.74 11.52
C PRO A 412 -18.80 2.83 10.88
N GLU A 413 -19.92 3.36 10.42
CA GLU A 413 -20.98 2.56 9.77
C GLU A 413 -20.51 2.03 8.41
N GLU A 414 -19.73 2.81 7.67
CA GLU A 414 -19.18 2.37 6.38
C GLU A 414 -18.01 1.41 6.57
N VAL A 415 -17.23 1.56 7.63
CA VAL A 415 -16.22 0.58 8.01
C VAL A 415 -16.88 -0.74 8.42
N THR A 416 -17.98 -0.69 9.19
CA THR A 416 -18.76 -1.88 9.54
C THR A 416 -19.32 -2.58 8.30
N PHE A 417 -19.90 -1.81 7.38
CA PHE A 417 -20.37 -2.34 6.09
C PHE A 417 -19.26 -3.06 5.33
N THR A 418 -18.06 -2.49 5.27
CA THR A 418 -16.91 -3.11 4.61
C THR A 418 -16.49 -4.41 5.30
N CYS A 419 -16.46 -4.44 6.63
CA CYS A 419 -16.16 -5.65 7.41
C CYS A 419 -17.19 -6.75 7.19
N ASP A 420 -18.48 -6.41 7.14
CA ASP A 420 -19.57 -7.35 6.84
C ASP A 420 -19.43 -7.92 5.43
N LEU A 421 -19.17 -7.06 4.44
CA LEU A 421 -18.94 -7.47 3.05
C LEU A 421 -17.77 -8.47 2.95
N PHE A 422 -16.64 -8.18 3.59
CA PHE A 422 -15.48 -9.06 3.60
C PHE A 422 -15.78 -10.38 4.31
N SER A 423 -16.52 -10.35 5.43
CA SER A 423 -16.95 -11.55 6.13
C SER A 423 -17.85 -12.44 5.27
N LYS A 424 -18.73 -11.83 4.48
CA LYS A 424 -19.59 -12.59 3.54
C LYS A 424 -18.77 -13.19 2.40
N ILE A 425 -17.82 -12.45 1.83
CA ILE A 425 -16.91 -12.95 0.81
C ILE A 425 -16.06 -14.10 1.35
N GLU A 426 -15.51 -13.98 2.57
CA GLU A 426 -14.76 -15.07 3.23
C GLU A 426 -15.61 -16.35 3.34
N GLN A 427 -16.87 -16.23 3.76
CA GLN A 427 -17.79 -17.36 3.83
C GLN A 427 -18.04 -18.01 2.47
N GLN A 428 -18.28 -17.19 1.43
CA GLN A 428 -18.56 -17.69 0.08
C GLN A 428 -17.34 -18.34 -0.58
N LEU A 429 -16.14 -17.89 -0.24
CA LEU A 429 -14.87 -18.44 -0.73
C LEU A 429 -14.30 -19.54 0.19
N ALA A 430 -15.02 -19.93 1.24
CA ALA A 430 -14.59 -20.90 2.25
C ALA A 430 -13.24 -20.56 2.90
N LEU A 431 -12.99 -19.27 3.12
CA LEU A 431 -11.80 -18.75 3.80
C LEU A 431 -12.01 -18.72 5.32
N PRO A 432 -10.94 -18.85 6.11
CA PRO A 432 -11.02 -18.57 7.55
C PRO A 432 -11.49 -17.14 7.81
N ALA A 433 -12.21 -16.93 8.91
CA ALA A 433 -12.66 -15.59 9.29
C ALA A 433 -11.47 -14.63 9.45
N ASN A 434 -11.67 -13.39 9.02
CA ASN A 434 -10.66 -12.32 9.05
C ASN A 434 -9.39 -12.60 8.20
N SER A 435 -9.46 -13.49 7.21
CA SER A 435 -8.40 -13.70 6.22
C SER A 435 -8.22 -12.48 5.30
N ILE A 436 -9.31 -11.76 5.02
CA ILE A 436 -9.28 -10.51 4.27
C ILE A 436 -9.06 -9.37 5.28
N LYS A 437 -7.85 -8.82 5.26
CA LYS A 437 -7.46 -7.70 6.11
C LYS A 437 -7.91 -6.38 5.51
N LEU A 438 -8.11 -5.37 6.36
CA LEU A 438 -8.61 -4.06 5.97
C LEU A 438 -7.61 -2.95 6.29
N GLY A 439 -7.14 -2.23 5.27
CA GLY A 439 -6.48 -0.93 5.42
C GLY A 439 -7.52 0.19 5.38
N ILE A 440 -7.60 0.98 6.42
CA ILE A 440 -8.47 2.16 6.51
C ILE A 440 -7.69 3.38 6.02
N MET A 441 -8.21 4.06 4.98
CA MET A 441 -7.73 5.39 4.62
C MET A 441 -8.44 6.41 5.50
N ASP A 442 -7.66 7.11 6.33
CA ASP A 442 -8.15 8.24 7.12
C ASP A 442 -8.05 9.50 6.24
N GLU A 443 -9.03 9.67 5.38
CA GLU A 443 -9.04 10.69 4.34
C GLU A 443 -10.39 11.41 4.16
N GLU A 444 -11.35 11.07 5.03
CA GLU A 444 -12.65 11.76 5.08
C GLU A 444 -12.84 12.38 6.47
N ARG A 445 -13.36 13.61 6.53
CA ARG A 445 -13.51 14.35 7.79
C ARG A 445 -14.30 13.58 8.84
N ARG A 446 -15.39 12.91 8.42
CA ARG A 446 -16.20 12.09 9.32
C ARG A 446 -15.44 10.88 9.86
N THR A 447 -14.55 10.29 9.08
CA THR A 447 -13.66 9.20 9.54
C THR A 447 -12.62 9.73 10.51
N SER A 448 -11.97 10.85 10.21
CA SER A 448 -10.97 11.47 11.11
C SER A 448 -11.58 11.81 12.48
N LEU A 449 -12.78 12.39 12.52
CA LEU A 449 -13.46 12.74 13.78
C LEU A 449 -13.95 11.52 14.56
N ASN A 450 -14.09 10.36 13.91
CA ASN A 450 -14.59 9.11 14.51
C ASN A 450 -13.57 7.97 14.42
N LEU A 451 -12.27 8.28 14.29
CA LEU A 451 -11.24 7.29 13.94
C LEU A 451 -11.19 6.11 14.94
N LYS A 452 -11.32 6.38 16.25
CA LYS A 452 -11.37 5.33 17.27
C LYS A 452 -12.55 4.37 17.03
N ALA A 453 -13.73 4.88 16.68
CA ALA A 453 -14.90 4.06 16.37
C ALA A 453 -14.73 3.29 15.05
N CYS A 454 -14.09 3.90 14.05
CA CYS A 454 -13.74 3.22 12.78
C CYS A 454 -12.79 2.05 13.03
N ILE A 455 -11.72 2.25 13.84
CA ILE A 455 -10.80 1.17 14.21
C ILE A 455 -11.53 0.09 15.00
N HIS A 456 -12.44 0.46 15.92
CA HIS A 456 -13.22 -0.50 16.69
C HIS A 456 -14.09 -1.40 15.79
N ALA A 457 -14.73 -0.83 14.76
CA ALA A 457 -15.54 -1.58 13.80
C ALA A 457 -14.71 -2.63 13.02
N ALA A 458 -13.42 -2.37 12.83
CA ALA A 458 -12.49 -3.25 12.10
C ALA A 458 -11.43 -3.92 12.99
N LYS A 459 -11.59 -3.93 14.31
CA LYS A 459 -10.55 -4.31 15.28
C LYS A 459 -9.94 -5.69 15.07
N ASP A 460 -10.67 -6.61 14.42
CA ASP A 460 -10.25 -8.00 14.21
C ASP A 460 -9.50 -8.19 12.87
N ARG A 461 -9.47 -7.16 11.99
CA ARG A 461 -8.88 -7.23 10.65
C ARG A 461 -8.11 -5.99 10.18
N VAL A 462 -8.10 -4.90 10.94
CA VAL A 462 -7.41 -3.67 10.55
C VAL A 462 -5.90 -3.85 10.50
N ILE A 463 -5.27 -3.36 9.40
CA ILE A 463 -3.82 -3.46 9.19
C ILE A 463 -3.13 -2.12 9.06
N PHE A 464 -3.85 -1.05 8.83
CA PHE A 464 -3.33 0.32 8.90
C PHE A 464 -4.45 1.37 8.98
N ILE A 465 -4.04 2.55 9.41
CA ILE A 465 -4.78 3.80 9.32
C ILE A 465 -3.87 4.81 8.60
N ASN A 466 -3.91 4.84 7.28
CA ASN A 466 -3.09 5.76 6.50
C ASN A 466 -3.77 7.12 6.38
N THR A 467 -3.00 8.19 6.55
CA THR A 467 -3.45 9.56 6.30
C THR A 467 -3.41 9.86 4.80
N GLY A 468 -4.56 10.30 4.24
CA GLY A 468 -4.72 10.71 2.85
C GLY A 468 -5.02 12.22 2.76
N PHE A 469 -4.01 13.06 2.94
CA PHE A 469 -4.19 14.52 3.12
C PHE A 469 -4.84 15.22 1.91
N LEU A 470 -4.67 14.71 0.69
CA LEU A 470 -5.27 15.29 -0.51
C LEU A 470 -6.80 15.15 -0.49
N ASP A 471 -7.31 13.94 -0.30
CA ASP A 471 -8.75 13.69 -0.18
C ASP A 471 -9.31 14.31 1.08
N ARG A 472 -8.57 14.24 2.21
CA ARG A 472 -8.98 14.88 3.46
C ARG A 472 -9.16 16.39 3.30
N THR A 473 -8.30 17.05 2.53
CA THR A 473 -8.45 18.47 2.18
C THR A 473 -9.67 18.70 1.30
N GLY A 474 -9.90 17.84 0.32
CA GLY A 474 -11.08 17.92 -0.56
C GLY A 474 -12.39 17.81 0.23
N ASP A 475 -12.47 16.85 1.16
CA ASP A 475 -13.66 16.66 2.01
C ASP A 475 -13.82 17.80 3.03
N GLU A 476 -12.73 18.35 3.59
CA GLU A 476 -12.82 19.55 4.43
C GLU A 476 -13.41 20.73 3.67
N ILE A 477 -12.97 20.97 2.43
CA ILE A 477 -13.51 22.03 1.57
C ILE A 477 -15.01 21.78 1.29
N HIS A 478 -15.36 20.58 0.91
CA HIS A 478 -16.75 20.20 0.61
C HIS A 478 -17.65 20.37 1.84
N THR A 479 -17.24 19.83 2.98
CA THR A 479 -18.03 19.87 4.22
C THR A 479 -18.20 21.28 4.78
N ALA A 480 -17.20 22.17 4.59
CA ALA A 480 -17.22 23.53 5.10
C ALA A 480 -17.62 24.59 4.06
N MET A 481 -18.13 24.18 2.90
CA MET A 481 -18.36 25.09 1.75
C MET A 481 -19.26 26.27 2.11
N GLU A 482 -20.31 26.04 2.87
CA GLU A 482 -21.26 27.08 3.31
C GLU A 482 -20.81 27.84 4.58
N ALA A 483 -19.66 27.46 5.16
CA ALA A 483 -19.08 28.17 6.30
C ALA A 483 -18.36 29.47 5.90
N GLY A 484 -18.00 29.62 4.62
CA GLY A 484 -17.26 30.73 4.06
C GLY A 484 -15.98 30.31 3.35
N PRO A 485 -15.15 31.27 2.89
CA PRO A 485 -13.94 30.98 2.14
C PRO A 485 -12.92 30.22 2.99
N ILE A 486 -12.33 29.18 2.40
CA ILE A 486 -11.23 28.41 2.97
C ILE A 486 -9.89 29.04 2.61
N LEU A 487 -8.82 28.66 3.31
CA LEU A 487 -7.46 29.10 3.01
C LEU A 487 -7.04 28.71 1.59
N PRO A 488 -6.21 29.56 0.91
CA PRO A 488 -5.57 29.16 -0.34
C PRO A 488 -4.78 27.85 -0.18
N LYS A 489 -4.73 27.05 -1.24
CA LYS A 489 -4.14 25.71 -1.23
C LYS A 489 -2.72 25.64 -0.63
N GLU A 490 -1.88 26.65 -0.96
CA GLU A 490 -0.51 26.71 -0.45
C GLU A 490 -0.43 26.91 1.08
N LEU A 491 -1.47 27.48 1.69
CA LEU A 491 -1.53 27.72 3.14
C LEU A 491 -2.25 26.62 3.91
N ILE A 492 -3.00 25.74 3.24
CA ILE A 492 -3.76 24.66 3.90
C ILE A 492 -2.81 23.69 4.63
N LYS A 493 -1.65 23.39 4.04
CA LYS A 493 -0.65 22.49 4.62
C LYS A 493 -0.14 22.95 6.00
N ASP A 494 -0.24 24.25 6.28
CA ASP A 494 0.20 24.87 7.54
C ASP A 494 -1.00 25.19 8.46
N ALA A 495 -2.21 24.76 8.11
CA ALA A 495 -3.41 25.01 8.90
C ALA A 495 -3.48 24.08 10.14
N ASP A 496 -4.00 24.63 11.24
CA ASP A 496 -4.11 23.92 12.52
C ASP A 496 -4.86 22.60 12.41
N TRP A 497 -5.91 22.54 11.58
CA TRP A 497 -6.73 21.34 11.44
C TRP A 497 -5.98 20.18 10.79
N ILE A 498 -5.06 20.43 9.84
CA ILE A 498 -4.31 19.36 9.18
C ILE A 498 -3.25 18.79 10.13
N SER A 499 -2.58 19.66 10.89
CA SER A 499 -1.65 19.24 11.95
C SER A 499 -2.36 18.44 13.06
N ALA A 500 -3.57 18.87 13.46
CA ALA A 500 -4.39 18.15 14.41
C ALA A 500 -4.85 16.78 13.89
N TYR A 501 -5.23 16.70 12.63
CA TYR A 501 -5.61 15.47 11.95
C TYR A 501 -4.46 14.44 11.94
N GLU A 502 -3.27 14.84 11.53
CA GLU A 502 -2.10 13.96 11.50
C GLU A 502 -1.69 13.50 12.91
N ALA A 503 -1.63 14.41 13.86
CA ALA A 503 -1.33 14.09 15.25
C ALA A 503 -2.38 13.17 15.89
N SER A 504 -3.65 13.42 15.63
CA SER A 504 -4.78 12.60 16.13
C SER A 504 -4.73 11.17 15.59
N ASN A 505 -4.41 10.99 14.31
CA ASN A 505 -4.24 9.67 13.69
C ASN A 505 -3.22 8.83 14.46
N VAL A 506 -2.04 9.38 14.76
CA VAL A 506 -0.98 8.68 15.49
C VAL A 506 -1.40 8.37 16.93
N VAL A 507 -1.95 9.35 17.65
CA VAL A 507 -2.37 9.19 19.06
C VAL A 507 -3.45 8.12 19.19
N ILE A 508 -4.49 8.16 18.34
CA ILE A 508 -5.59 7.20 18.36
C ILE A 508 -5.09 5.81 17.98
N GLY A 509 -4.24 5.69 16.96
CA GLY A 509 -3.66 4.41 16.57
C GLY A 509 -2.87 3.75 17.71
N LEU A 510 -2.06 4.52 18.43
CA LEU A 510 -1.32 4.04 19.61
C LEU A 510 -2.28 3.62 20.73
N GLN A 511 -3.30 4.41 21.02
CA GLN A 511 -4.31 4.10 22.04
C GLN A 511 -5.09 2.81 21.74
N CYS A 512 -5.37 2.56 20.46
CA CYS A 512 -6.05 1.34 20.01
C CYS A 512 -5.12 0.13 19.91
N GLY A 513 -3.83 0.24 20.26
CA GLY A 513 -2.88 -0.87 20.30
C GLY A 513 -2.45 -1.38 18.93
N LEU A 514 -2.33 -0.50 17.91
CA LEU A 514 -1.89 -0.88 16.57
C LEU A 514 -0.41 -1.27 16.53
N SER A 515 0.42 -0.71 17.43
CA SER A 515 1.87 -1.00 17.47
C SER A 515 2.15 -2.50 17.55
N GLY A 516 2.97 -3.02 16.62
CA GLY A 516 3.31 -4.44 16.52
C GLY A 516 2.23 -5.33 15.89
N LYS A 517 1.13 -4.75 15.37
CA LYS A 517 0.04 -5.48 14.69
C LYS A 517 -0.40 -4.82 13.40
N ALA A 518 -0.36 -3.50 13.33
CA ALA A 518 -0.81 -2.69 12.22
C ALA A 518 0.01 -1.40 12.11
N GLN A 519 -0.10 -0.72 10.98
CA GLN A 519 0.65 0.51 10.68
C GLN A 519 -0.17 1.75 11.04
N ILE A 520 0.51 2.83 11.44
CA ILE A 520 -0.10 4.09 11.87
C ILE A 520 0.44 5.22 11.00
N GLY A 521 -0.43 6.09 10.54
CA GLY A 521 -0.10 7.38 9.99
C GLY A 521 0.84 7.40 8.79
N LYS A 522 0.79 6.39 7.91
CA LYS A 522 1.62 6.38 6.69
C LYS A 522 1.17 7.44 5.69
N GLY A 523 1.61 8.67 5.91
CA GLY A 523 1.39 9.78 4.99
C GLY A 523 2.19 9.63 3.69
N MET A 524 1.75 10.33 2.64
CA MET A 524 2.41 10.34 1.34
C MET A 524 3.54 11.37 1.29
N TRP A 525 4.72 10.95 0.81
CA TRP A 525 5.76 11.89 0.40
C TRP A 525 5.46 12.41 -1.00
N ALA A 526 5.14 13.71 -1.11
CA ALA A 526 4.62 14.31 -2.34
C ALA A 526 5.71 14.74 -3.35
N MET A 527 7.00 14.68 -2.97
CA MET A 527 8.13 15.19 -3.75
C MET A 527 9.18 14.09 -4.01
N PRO A 528 8.87 13.07 -4.84
CA PRO A 528 9.72 11.88 -5.00
C PRO A 528 11.12 12.21 -5.53
N ASP A 529 11.30 13.30 -6.27
CA ASP A 529 12.57 13.73 -6.83
C ASP A 529 13.44 14.54 -5.83
N GLU A 530 12.85 14.95 -4.69
CA GLU A 530 13.51 15.75 -3.64
C GLU A 530 14.04 14.87 -2.51
N MET A 531 14.96 13.95 -2.84
CA MET A 531 15.49 12.99 -1.88
C MET A 531 16.27 13.66 -0.74
N LYS A 532 16.94 14.79 -1.00
CA LYS A 532 17.62 15.56 0.05
C LYS A 532 16.62 16.03 1.11
N ALA A 533 15.54 16.68 0.67
CA ALA A 533 14.47 17.11 1.58
C ALA A 533 13.86 15.93 2.34
N MET A 534 13.68 14.76 1.69
CA MET A 534 13.20 13.54 2.35
C MET A 534 14.14 13.11 3.48
N VAL A 535 15.44 13.05 3.23
CA VAL A 535 16.43 12.63 4.25
C VAL A 535 16.47 13.61 5.43
N GLU A 536 16.24 14.90 5.18
CA GLU A 536 16.31 15.94 6.20
C GLU A 536 15.03 16.08 7.04
N THR A 537 13.87 15.70 6.50
CA THR A 537 12.58 16.05 7.13
C THR A 537 11.61 14.90 7.33
N LYS A 538 11.84 13.69 6.71
CA LYS A 538 10.86 12.61 6.71
C LYS A 538 10.61 12.00 8.10
N ASP A 539 11.57 12.09 9.01
CA ASP A 539 11.42 11.63 10.39
C ASP A 539 10.39 12.44 11.20
N GLY A 540 10.15 13.69 10.81
CA GLY A 540 9.10 14.54 11.37
C GLY A 540 7.74 14.45 10.65
N HIS A 541 7.62 13.61 9.61
CA HIS A 541 6.41 13.45 8.82
C HIS A 541 5.77 12.08 9.08
N PRO A 542 4.48 12.00 9.51
CA PRO A 542 3.80 10.75 9.83
C PRO A 542 3.63 9.79 8.66
#